data_a8dbe01a2e1bdcd71274dd0af8124b99
#
_entry.id   a8dbe01a2e1bdcd71274dd0af8124b99
#
_cell.length_a   1.000
_cell.length_b   1.000
_cell.length_c   1.000
_cell.angle_alpha   90.00
_cell.angle_beta   90.00
_cell.angle_gamma   90.00
#
_symmetry.space_group_name_H-M   'P 1'
#
loop_
_entity.id
_entity.type
_entity.pdbx_description
1 polymer ?
#
loop_
_entity_poly.entity_id
_entity_poly.type
_entity_poly.pdbx_seq_one_letter_code
_entity_poly.pdbx_strand_id
1 'polypeptide(L)'
;MKIAIIGTGYVGLVTGACFAEIGHQVICVDCDEAKVKLLEGGGIPIYEPGLEELVRKNVKANRLRFTASTQEGVEKSDAIFIAVPTPPLPDGSVDLSFIERVARDIASSMAGYKIVIDKSTVPVKTGEKVAETIRRYCKSQVEFDVVSNPEFLREGFAVEDFLKPDRVVIGVQNQRPVAAMKEVYGPLNAPIVVTDINSAELIKHAANSFLALKISYI
;
A
#
# COMPACT_ATOMS: atom_id res chain seq x y z
N MET A 1 -7.71 -0.76 -13.08
CA MET A 1 -6.65 0.28 -12.88
C MET A 1 -5.25 -0.29 -13.03
N LYS A 2 -4.25 0.57 -13.25
CA LYS A 2 -2.81 0.24 -13.15
C LYS A 2 -2.31 0.68 -11.78
N ILE A 3 -1.76 -0.25 -11.01
CA ILE A 3 -1.37 -0.05 -9.61
C ILE A 3 0.09 -0.41 -9.41
N ALA A 4 0.85 0.45 -8.74
CA ALA A 4 2.16 0.11 -8.17
C ALA A 4 2.02 -0.15 -6.67
N ILE A 5 2.72 -1.17 -6.17
CA ILE A 5 2.89 -1.43 -4.74
C ILE A 5 4.39 -1.30 -4.44
N ILE A 6 4.77 -0.33 -3.65
CA ILE A 6 6.17 -0.12 -3.27
C ILE A 6 6.41 -0.75 -1.88
N GLY A 7 7.25 -1.75 -1.88
CA GLY A 7 7.49 -2.68 -0.78
C GLY A 7 6.77 -4.01 -0.99
N THR A 8 7.52 -5.12 -0.98
CA THR A 8 7.01 -6.49 -1.06
C THR A 8 7.21 -7.25 0.26
N GLY A 9 7.04 -6.53 1.36
CA GLY A 9 6.86 -7.15 2.68
C GLY A 9 5.50 -7.84 2.77
N TYR A 10 5.13 -8.24 3.98
CA TYR A 10 3.88 -8.97 4.22
C TYR A 10 2.65 -8.25 3.63
N VAL A 11 2.44 -7.00 4.04
CA VAL A 11 1.30 -6.18 3.59
C VAL A 11 1.33 -5.93 2.09
N GLY A 12 2.51 -5.54 1.56
CA GLY A 12 2.63 -5.17 0.15
C GLY A 12 2.43 -6.33 -0.80
N LEU A 13 3.01 -7.50 -0.51
CA LEU A 13 2.89 -8.66 -1.39
C LEU A 13 1.45 -9.22 -1.39
N VAL A 14 0.81 -9.32 -0.21
CA VAL A 14 -0.60 -9.73 -0.12
C VAL A 14 -1.49 -8.75 -0.86
N THR A 15 -1.31 -7.44 -0.64
CA THR A 15 -2.07 -6.38 -1.31
C THR A 15 -1.93 -6.47 -2.84
N GLY A 16 -0.70 -6.60 -3.34
CA GLY A 16 -0.44 -6.69 -4.78
C GLY A 16 -1.04 -7.92 -5.43
N ALA A 17 -0.89 -9.10 -4.80
CA ALA A 17 -1.46 -10.34 -5.29
C ALA A 17 -3.00 -10.30 -5.32
N CYS A 18 -3.62 -9.77 -4.26
CA CYS A 18 -5.08 -9.67 -4.17
C CYS A 18 -5.64 -8.62 -5.13
N PHE A 19 -4.99 -7.47 -5.34
CA PHE A 19 -5.41 -6.52 -6.37
C PHE A 19 -5.32 -7.11 -7.78
N ALA A 20 -4.28 -7.89 -8.07
CA ALA A 20 -4.17 -8.59 -9.35
C ALA A 20 -5.28 -9.64 -9.50
N GLU A 21 -5.65 -10.34 -8.41
CA GLU A 21 -6.72 -11.34 -8.41
C GLU A 21 -8.09 -10.74 -8.73
N ILE A 22 -8.39 -9.55 -8.22
CA ILE A 22 -9.65 -8.87 -8.50
C ILE A 22 -9.64 -8.08 -9.82
N GLY A 23 -8.58 -8.23 -10.65
CA GLY A 23 -8.56 -7.79 -12.04
C GLY A 23 -7.76 -6.53 -12.35
N HIS A 24 -6.97 -6.01 -11.40
CA HIS A 24 -6.07 -4.89 -11.67
C HIS A 24 -4.77 -5.32 -12.33
N GLN A 25 -4.11 -4.38 -13.02
CA GLN A 25 -2.73 -4.54 -13.50
C GLN A 25 -1.78 -4.03 -12.42
N VAL A 26 -1.00 -4.92 -11.83
CA VAL A 26 -0.19 -4.61 -10.65
C VAL A 26 1.29 -4.79 -10.92
N ILE A 27 2.07 -3.81 -10.48
CA ILE A 27 3.53 -3.85 -10.44
C ILE A 27 3.95 -3.75 -8.98
N CYS A 28 4.55 -4.81 -8.45
CA CYS A 28 5.16 -4.77 -7.13
C CYS A 28 6.64 -4.38 -7.25
N VAL A 29 7.05 -3.40 -6.47
CA VAL A 29 8.40 -2.85 -6.45
C VAL A 29 9.08 -3.17 -5.14
N ASP A 30 10.30 -3.69 -5.15
CA ASP A 30 11.13 -3.83 -3.95
C ASP A 30 12.59 -3.51 -4.28
N CYS A 31 13.28 -2.81 -3.40
CA CYS A 31 14.69 -2.47 -3.59
C CYS A 31 15.64 -3.68 -3.44
N ASP A 32 15.17 -4.79 -2.91
CA ASP A 32 15.91 -6.04 -2.79
C ASP A 32 15.79 -6.85 -4.09
N GLU A 33 16.81 -6.78 -4.93
CA GLU A 33 16.86 -7.52 -6.20
C GLU A 33 16.78 -9.04 -6.03
N ALA A 34 17.30 -9.58 -4.91
CA ALA A 34 17.23 -11.02 -4.66
C ALA A 34 15.78 -11.45 -4.39
N LYS A 35 15.03 -10.64 -3.65
CA LYS A 35 13.61 -10.83 -3.43
C LYS A 35 12.80 -10.70 -4.72
N VAL A 36 13.10 -9.71 -5.54
CA VAL A 36 12.45 -9.53 -6.85
C VAL A 36 12.66 -10.77 -7.73
N LYS A 37 13.89 -11.27 -7.85
CA LYS A 37 14.21 -12.49 -8.61
C LYS A 37 13.49 -13.73 -8.08
N LEU A 38 13.39 -13.87 -6.75
CA LEU A 38 12.62 -14.95 -6.13
C LEU A 38 11.15 -14.90 -6.55
N LEU A 39 10.53 -13.72 -6.47
CA LEU A 39 9.13 -13.50 -6.82
C LEU A 39 8.86 -13.71 -8.33
N GLU A 40 9.75 -13.26 -9.21
CA GLU A 40 9.68 -13.52 -10.65
C GLU A 40 9.79 -15.01 -10.97
N GLY A 41 10.57 -15.77 -10.19
CA GLY A 41 10.68 -17.22 -10.27
C GLY A 41 9.45 -17.98 -9.71
N GLY A 42 8.45 -17.26 -9.17
CA GLY A 42 7.24 -17.86 -8.58
C GLY A 42 7.41 -18.33 -7.13
N GLY A 43 8.55 -18.05 -6.49
CA GLY A 43 8.72 -18.24 -5.05
C GLY A 43 8.13 -17.05 -4.28
N ILE A 44 7.88 -17.23 -2.98
CA ILE A 44 7.44 -16.15 -2.10
C ILE A 44 8.33 -16.08 -0.85
N PRO A 45 8.70 -14.85 -0.38
CA PRO A 45 9.60 -14.67 0.75
C PRO A 45 8.91 -14.78 2.12
N ILE A 46 7.61 -14.97 2.15
CA ILE A 46 6.77 -15.00 3.35
C ILE A 46 5.83 -16.20 3.29
N TYR A 47 5.38 -16.67 4.45
CA TYR A 47 4.34 -17.70 4.51
C TYR A 47 2.98 -17.05 4.79
N GLU A 48 2.04 -17.23 3.85
CA GLU A 48 0.64 -16.86 4.01
C GLU A 48 -0.22 -17.85 3.20
N PRO A 49 -1.24 -18.48 3.82
CA PRO A 49 -2.08 -19.45 3.12
C PRO A 49 -2.72 -18.88 1.86
N GLY A 50 -2.56 -19.61 0.74
CA GLY A 50 -3.12 -19.24 -0.57
C GLY A 50 -2.35 -18.15 -1.33
N LEU A 51 -1.39 -17.45 -0.72
CA LEU A 51 -0.67 -16.36 -1.38
C LEU A 51 0.19 -16.83 -2.55
N GLU A 52 0.93 -17.94 -2.38
CA GLU A 52 1.80 -18.47 -3.44
C GLU A 52 1.01 -18.82 -4.70
N GLU A 53 -0.14 -19.45 -4.52
CA GLU A 53 -1.03 -19.81 -5.63
C GLU A 53 -1.55 -18.55 -6.36
N LEU A 54 -1.97 -17.51 -5.59
CA LEU A 54 -2.42 -16.24 -6.15
C LEU A 54 -1.31 -15.54 -6.93
N VAL A 55 -0.09 -15.49 -6.40
CA VAL A 55 1.07 -14.90 -7.08
C VAL A 55 1.32 -15.63 -8.40
N ARG A 56 1.48 -16.95 -8.38
CA ARG A 56 1.74 -17.75 -9.59
C ARG A 56 0.64 -17.59 -10.64
N LYS A 57 -0.63 -17.64 -10.23
CA LYS A 57 -1.80 -17.46 -11.10
C LYS A 57 -1.77 -16.10 -11.80
N ASN A 58 -1.50 -15.03 -11.04
CA ASN A 58 -1.58 -13.67 -11.56
C ASN A 58 -0.34 -13.25 -12.36
N VAL A 59 0.84 -13.79 -12.05
CA VAL A 59 2.04 -13.68 -12.90
C VAL A 59 1.80 -14.36 -14.24
N LYS A 60 1.30 -15.60 -14.24
CA LYS A 60 0.96 -16.32 -15.47
C LYS A 60 -0.10 -15.60 -16.32
N ALA A 61 -1.03 -14.91 -15.67
CA ALA A 61 -2.08 -14.13 -16.35
C ALA A 61 -1.62 -12.72 -16.77
N ASN A 62 -0.34 -12.37 -16.58
CA ASN A 62 0.24 -11.05 -16.85
C ASN A 62 -0.49 -9.89 -16.11
N ARG A 63 -1.12 -10.17 -14.97
CA ARG A 63 -1.74 -9.15 -14.12
C ARG A 63 -0.85 -8.72 -12.96
N LEU A 64 0.13 -9.53 -12.58
CA LEU A 64 1.09 -9.23 -11.53
C LEU A 64 2.51 -9.37 -12.08
N ARG A 65 3.34 -8.39 -11.81
CA ARG A 65 4.77 -8.43 -12.13
C ARG A 65 5.57 -7.74 -11.04
N PHE A 66 6.88 -7.99 -11.05
CA PHE A 66 7.81 -7.47 -10.05
C PHE A 66 8.90 -6.65 -10.73
N THR A 67 9.49 -5.70 -10.03
CA THR A 67 10.64 -4.92 -10.52
C THR A 67 11.40 -4.33 -9.34
N ALA A 68 12.70 -4.09 -9.52
CA ALA A 68 13.50 -3.33 -8.56
C ALA A 68 13.46 -1.80 -8.83
N SER A 69 12.82 -1.37 -9.92
CA SER A 69 12.78 0.03 -10.34
C SER A 69 11.53 0.74 -9.83
N THR A 70 11.69 1.61 -8.83
CA THR A 70 10.61 2.50 -8.38
C THR A 70 10.12 3.40 -9.51
N GLN A 71 11.05 3.91 -10.33
CA GLN A 71 10.71 4.74 -11.48
C GLN A 71 9.75 4.00 -12.41
N GLU A 72 10.06 2.76 -12.78
CA GLU A 72 9.19 1.95 -13.64
C GLU A 72 7.79 1.76 -13.03
N GLY A 73 7.73 1.46 -11.72
CA GLY A 73 6.47 1.32 -11.01
C GLY A 73 5.61 2.57 -11.07
N VAL A 74 6.22 3.73 -10.80
CA VAL A 74 5.55 5.04 -10.81
C VAL A 74 5.07 5.45 -12.20
N GLU A 75 5.95 5.36 -13.21
CA GLU A 75 5.62 5.77 -14.58
C GLU A 75 4.47 4.98 -15.18
N LYS A 76 4.41 3.68 -14.90
CA LYS A 76 3.44 2.75 -15.51
C LYS A 76 2.12 2.60 -14.73
N SER A 77 1.95 3.32 -13.62
CA SER A 77 0.78 3.18 -12.74
C SER A 77 0.04 4.49 -12.52
N ASP A 78 -1.25 4.40 -12.22
CA ASP A 78 -2.13 5.52 -11.90
C ASP A 78 -2.21 5.74 -10.39
N ALA A 79 -2.25 4.64 -9.63
CA ALA A 79 -2.28 4.59 -8.19
C ALA A 79 -1.02 3.91 -7.64
N ILE A 80 -0.39 4.51 -6.64
CA ILE A 80 0.88 4.07 -6.06
C ILE A 80 0.67 3.84 -4.57
N PHE A 81 0.72 2.58 -4.14
CA PHE A 81 0.61 2.21 -2.74
C PHE A 81 2.00 2.12 -2.11
N ILE A 82 2.18 2.80 -0.97
CA ILE A 82 3.36 2.70 -0.13
C ILE A 82 3.08 1.65 0.94
N ALA A 83 3.84 0.56 0.92
CA ALA A 83 3.71 -0.57 1.85
C ALA A 83 5.10 -0.98 2.37
N VAL A 84 5.85 0.00 2.86
CA VAL A 84 7.22 -0.17 3.37
C VAL A 84 7.24 -0.34 4.88
N PRO A 85 8.31 -0.92 5.45
CA PRO A 85 8.46 -1.06 6.89
C PRO A 85 8.46 0.29 7.63
N THR A 86 7.90 0.27 8.83
CA THR A 86 7.89 1.41 9.78
C THR A 86 8.36 0.91 11.15
N PRO A 87 9.66 0.54 11.30
CA PRO A 87 10.15 -0.07 12.52
C PRO A 87 10.18 0.93 13.68
N PRO A 88 10.08 0.46 14.94
CA PRO A 88 10.25 1.32 16.10
C PRO A 88 11.70 1.74 16.25
N LEU A 89 11.93 3.00 16.66
CA LEU A 89 13.21 3.51 17.11
C LEU A 89 13.41 3.19 18.62
N PRO A 90 14.66 3.30 19.13
CA PRO A 90 14.95 3.01 20.54
C PRO A 90 14.17 3.83 21.57
N ASP A 91 13.70 5.02 21.19
CA ASP A 91 12.87 5.89 22.02
C ASP A 91 11.37 5.59 21.94
N GLY A 92 10.99 4.55 21.16
CA GLY A 92 9.61 4.15 20.94
C GLY A 92 8.89 4.92 19.82
N SER A 93 9.53 5.91 19.21
CA SER A 93 8.99 6.57 18.02
C SER A 93 9.11 5.67 16.78
N VAL A 94 8.45 6.04 15.68
CA VAL A 94 8.44 5.27 14.43
C VAL A 94 9.47 5.84 13.47
N ASP A 95 10.29 4.96 12.88
CA ASP A 95 11.20 5.33 11.78
C ASP A 95 10.42 5.50 10.47
N LEU A 96 10.27 6.74 10.03
CA LEU A 96 9.61 7.09 8.78
C LEU A 96 10.58 7.27 7.61
N SER A 97 11.87 6.97 7.78
CA SER A 97 12.90 7.18 6.75
C SER A 97 12.61 6.41 5.45
N PHE A 98 12.03 5.22 5.55
CA PHE A 98 11.63 4.43 4.38
C PHE A 98 10.51 5.10 3.59
N ILE A 99 9.49 5.62 4.29
CA ILE A 99 8.37 6.36 3.67
C ILE A 99 8.88 7.63 3.00
N GLU A 100 9.73 8.39 3.69
CA GLU A 100 10.30 9.63 3.15
C GLU A 100 11.14 9.37 1.90
N ARG A 101 11.96 8.32 1.89
CA ARG A 101 12.74 7.90 0.72
C ARG A 101 11.82 7.58 -0.45
N VAL A 102 10.82 6.73 -0.23
CA VAL A 102 9.86 6.34 -1.27
C VAL A 102 9.07 7.54 -1.78
N ALA A 103 8.65 8.46 -0.91
CA ALA A 103 7.98 9.69 -1.34
C ALA A 103 8.87 10.57 -2.24
N ARG A 104 10.18 10.65 -1.98
CA ARG A 104 11.16 11.33 -2.84
C ARG A 104 11.32 10.63 -4.19
N ASP A 105 11.41 9.31 -4.18
CA ASP A 105 11.55 8.51 -5.41
C ASP A 105 10.30 8.62 -6.29
N ILE A 106 9.12 8.58 -5.68
CA ILE A 106 7.84 8.85 -6.38
C ILE A 106 7.87 10.25 -6.99
N ALA A 107 8.18 11.27 -6.19
CA ALA A 107 8.21 12.67 -6.65
C ALA A 107 9.13 12.89 -7.84
N SER A 108 10.31 12.26 -7.84
CA SER A 108 11.28 12.39 -8.93
C SER A 108 10.90 11.64 -10.21
N SER A 109 10.01 10.66 -10.09
CA SER A 109 9.57 9.79 -11.19
C SER A 109 8.20 10.17 -11.78
N MET A 110 7.47 11.11 -11.15
CA MET A 110 6.15 11.53 -11.61
C MET A 110 6.25 12.41 -12.85
N ALA A 111 5.56 12.00 -13.94
CA ALA A 111 5.41 12.77 -15.17
C ALA A 111 3.96 13.20 -15.44
N GLY A 112 3.00 12.81 -14.60
CA GLY A 112 1.57 13.13 -14.71
C GLY A 112 0.86 12.90 -13.37
N TYR A 113 -0.43 13.20 -13.32
CA TYR A 113 -1.24 13.01 -12.11
C TYR A 113 -1.12 11.59 -11.55
N LYS A 114 -0.92 11.50 -10.26
CA LYS A 114 -0.86 10.23 -9.52
C LYS A 114 -1.64 10.33 -8.22
N ILE A 115 -2.19 9.20 -7.79
CA ILE A 115 -2.72 9.03 -6.43
C ILE A 115 -1.68 8.23 -5.67
N VAL A 116 -1.16 8.83 -4.59
CA VAL A 116 -0.18 8.20 -3.69
C VAL A 116 -0.90 7.75 -2.43
N ILE A 117 -0.92 6.45 -2.19
CA ILE A 117 -1.70 5.85 -1.12
C ILE A 117 -0.75 5.29 -0.05
N ASP A 118 -0.79 5.83 1.16
CA ASP A 118 -0.09 5.25 2.29
C ASP A 118 -0.90 4.10 2.89
N LYS A 119 -0.33 2.90 2.81
CA LYS A 119 -0.91 1.69 3.38
C LYS A 119 -0.13 1.18 4.59
N SER A 120 1.05 1.70 4.84
CA SER A 120 1.86 1.39 6.02
C SER A 120 1.15 1.84 7.30
N THR A 121 1.42 1.15 8.41
CA THR A 121 0.95 1.60 9.73
C THR A 121 1.82 2.75 10.21
N VAL A 122 1.25 3.95 10.29
CA VAL A 122 2.00 5.20 10.48
C VAL A 122 1.37 6.09 11.55
N PRO A 123 2.18 6.92 12.24
CA PRO A 123 1.65 7.97 13.12
C PRO A 123 0.75 8.95 12.38
N VAL A 124 -0.20 9.55 13.12
CA VAL A 124 -1.06 10.62 12.61
C VAL A 124 -0.19 11.78 12.07
N LYS A 125 -0.61 12.38 10.94
CA LYS A 125 0.07 13.40 10.13
C LYS A 125 1.17 12.87 9.21
N THR A 126 1.32 11.57 9.04
CA THR A 126 2.30 11.03 8.08
C THR A 126 1.90 11.34 6.65
N GLY A 127 0.62 11.26 6.30
CA GLY A 127 0.15 11.63 4.95
C GLY A 127 0.40 13.10 4.60
N GLU A 128 0.34 14.00 5.57
CA GLU A 128 0.75 15.42 5.39
C GLU A 128 2.24 15.51 5.04
N LYS A 129 3.11 14.79 5.77
CA LYS A 129 4.56 14.73 5.51
C LYS A 129 4.88 14.13 4.14
N VAL A 130 4.17 13.08 3.74
CA VAL A 130 4.29 12.51 2.40
C VAL A 130 3.96 13.56 1.34
N ALA A 131 2.85 14.29 1.50
CA ALA A 131 2.45 15.35 0.58
C ALA A 131 3.48 16.48 0.52
N GLU A 132 4.03 16.91 1.65
CA GLU A 132 5.09 17.94 1.72
C GLU A 132 6.37 17.45 1.01
N THR A 133 6.77 16.21 1.26
CA THR A 133 7.95 15.60 0.63
C THR A 133 7.78 15.55 -0.88
N ILE A 134 6.63 15.08 -1.38
CA ILE A 134 6.37 15.04 -2.81
C ILE A 134 6.41 16.45 -3.42
N ARG A 135 5.75 17.45 -2.82
CA ARG A 135 5.79 18.84 -3.31
C ARG A 135 7.21 19.39 -3.38
N ARG A 136 8.06 19.08 -2.38
CA ARG A 136 9.44 19.55 -2.31
C ARG A 136 10.33 18.97 -3.40
N TYR A 137 10.15 17.69 -3.72
CA TYR A 137 11.06 16.94 -4.62
C TYR A 137 10.51 16.74 -6.02
N CYS A 138 9.24 17.02 -6.28
CA CYS A 138 8.65 16.94 -7.61
C CYS A 138 9.22 18.05 -8.51
N LYS A 139 9.95 17.66 -9.55
CA LYS A 139 10.60 18.59 -10.50
C LYS A 139 9.63 19.17 -11.52
N SER A 140 8.60 18.43 -11.86
CA SER A 140 7.50 18.84 -12.73
C SER A 140 6.34 19.28 -11.82
N GLN A 141 5.71 20.44 -12.09
CA GLN A 141 4.53 20.90 -11.34
C GLN A 141 3.31 19.99 -11.61
N VAL A 142 3.46 18.70 -11.30
CA VAL A 142 2.43 17.69 -11.55
C VAL A 142 1.49 17.64 -10.36
N GLU A 143 0.20 17.58 -10.64
CA GLU A 143 -0.81 17.38 -9.59
C GLU A 143 -0.75 15.94 -9.06
N PHE A 144 -1.05 15.80 -7.78
CA PHE A 144 -1.20 14.51 -7.11
C PHE A 144 -2.16 14.64 -5.93
N ASP A 145 -2.68 13.51 -5.49
CA ASP A 145 -3.39 13.39 -4.22
C ASP A 145 -2.72 12.35 -3.33
N VAL A 146 -2.76 12.62 -2.02
CA VAL A 146 -2.34 11.65 -1.00
C VAL A 146 -3.57 11.09 -0.31
N VAL A 147 -3.57 9.78 -0.12
CA VAL A 147 -4.64 9.01 0.53
C VAL A 147 -4.04 8.18 1.65
N SER A 148 -4.64 8.18 2.83
CA SER A 148 -4.36 7.18 3.87
C SER A 148 -5.33 6.01 3.71
N ASN A 149 -4.80 4.80 3.58
CA ASN A 149 -5.59 3.60 3.41
C ASN A 149 -5.04 2.48 4.30
N PRO A 150 -5.30 2.55 5.60
CA PRO A 150 -4.78 1.57 6.55
C PRO A 150 -5.26 0.15 6.22
N GLU A 151 -4.40 -0.83 6.54
CA GLU A 151 -4.71 -2.23 6.42
C GLU A 151 -5.26 -2.80 7.75
N PHE A 152 -6.03 -3.89 7.69
CA PHE A 152 -6.57 -4.61 8.84
C PHE A 152 -6.35 -6.11 8.67
N LEU A 153 -5.23 -6.51 8.07
CA LEU A 153 -4.88 -7.89 7.76
C LEU A 153 -4.36 -8.60 9.00
N ARG A 154 -4.79 -9.84 9.19
CA ARG A 154 -4.26 -10.75 10.22
C ARG A 154 -3.29 -11.73 9.56
N GLU A 155 -2.10 -11.89 10.13
CA GLU A 155 -1.16 -12.90 9.67
C GLU A 155 -1.79 -14.30 9.74
N GLY A 156 -1.64 -15.07 8.65
CA GLY A 156 -2.28 -16.38 8.49
C GLY A 156 -3.70 -16.34 7.90
N PHE A 157 -4.32 -15.17 7.78
CA PHE A 157 -5.65 -14.93 7.20
C PHE A 157 -5.67 -13.72 6.26
N ALA A 158 -4.52 -13.17 5.92
CA ALA A 158 -4.43 -11.87 5.24
C ALA A 158 -5.03 -11.88 3.83
N VAL A 159 -4.90 -12.98 3.10
CA VAL A 159 -5.53 -13.13 1.78
C VAL A 159 -7.05 -13.11 1.91
N GLU A 160 -7.62 -13.84 2.89
CA GLU A 160 -9.06 -13.85 3.12
C GLU A 160 -9.56 -12.48 3.62
N ASP A 161 -8.87 -11.88 4.59
CA ASP A 161 -9.20 -10.55 5.13
C ASP A 161 -9.18 -9.48 4.04
N PHE A 162 -8.25 -9.59 3.07
CA PHE A 162 -8.18 -8.65 1.96
C PHE A 162 -9.33 -8.86 0.96
N LEU A 163 -9.61 -10.11 0.58
CA LEU A 163 -10.63 -10.42 -0.44
C LEU A 163 -12.07 -10.30 0.09
N LYS A 164 -12.26 -10.40 1.40
CA LYS A 164 -13.55 -10.25 2.08
C LYS A 164 -13.47 -9.31 3.28
N PRO A 165 -13.10 -8.04 3.07
CA PRO A 165 -12.91 -7.12 4.18
C PRO A 165 -14.26 -6.69 4.78
N ASP A 166 -14.32 -6.56 6.10
CA ASP A 166 -15.47 -5.96 6.78
C ASP A 166 -15.72 -4.51 6.32
N ARG A 167 -14.66 -3.80 6.01
CA ARG A 167 -14.66 -2.42 5.54
C ARG A 167 -13.32 -2.04 4.90
N VAL A 168 -13.37 -1.04 4.03
CA VAL A 168 -12.20 -0.30 3.54
C VAL A 168 -12.25 1.11 4.09
N VAL A 169 -11.17 1.59 4.70
CA VAL A 169 -11.04 2.97 5.20
C VAL A 169 -10.19 3.78 4.24
N ILE A 170 -10.68 4.97 3.87
CA ILE A 170 -10.01 5.89 2.94
C ILE A 170 -9.97 7.27 3.58
N GLY A 171 -8.80 7.74 3.92
CA GLY A 171 -8.57 9.10 4.40
C GLY A 171 -8.11 10.01 3.26
N VAL A 172 -8.82 11.11 3.04
CA VAL A 172 -8.58 12.04 1.91
C VAL A 172 -8.64 13.50 2.37
N GLN A 173 -7.92 14.38 1.65
CA GLN A 173 -8.04 15.83 1.84
C GLN A 173 -9.13 16.47 0.97
N ASN A 174 -9.49 15.85 -0.15
CA ASN A 174 -10.50 16.30 -1.09
C ASN A 174 -11.18 15.12 -1.76
N GLN A 175 -12.24 15.36 -2.53
CA GLN A 175 -13.06 14.31 -3.13
C GLN A 175 -12.48 13.71 -4.43
N ARG A 176 -11.45 14.31 -5.02
CA ARG A 176 -10.89 13.87 -6.31
C ARG A 176 -10.42 12.40 -6.30
N PRO A 177 -9.64 11.92 -5.32
CA PRO A 177 -9.16 10.54 -5.32
C PRO A 177 -10.24 9.50 -4.92
N VAL A 178 -11.37 9.93 -4.35
CA VAL A 178 -12.39 9.00 -3.83
C VAL A 178 -12.97 8.12 -4.94
N ALA A 179 -13.24 8.67 -6.13
CA ALA A 179 -13.78 7.90 -7.25
C ALA A 179 -12.82 6.78 -7.69
N ALA A 180 -11.53 7.10 -7.81
CA ALA A 180 -10.50 6.14 -8.16
C ALA A 180 -10.32 5.05 -7.06
N MET A 181 -10.35 5.44 -5.79
CA MET A 181 -10.29 4.47 -4.69
C MET A 181 -11.50 3.54 -4.66
N LYS A 182 -12.69 4.06 -5.00
CA LYS A 182 -13.90 3.23 -5.18
C LYS A 182 -13.76 2.27 -6.37
N GLU A 183 -13.11 2.66 -7.46
CA GLU A 183 -12.79 1.76 -8.57
C GLU A 183 -11.81 0.66 -8.14
N VAL A 184 -10.76 1.02 -7.38
CA VAL A 184 -9.76 0.06 -6.87
C VAL A 184 -10.41 -1.02 -5.99
N TYR A 185 -11.27 -0.63 -5.07
CA TYR A 185 -11.88 -1.54 -4.10
C TYR A 185 -13.26 -2.06 -4.50
N GLY A 186 -13.85 -1.52 -5.56
CA GLY A 186 -15.20 -1.87 -6.02
C GLY A 186 -15.48 -3.36 -6.19
N PRO A 187 -14.55 -4.16 -6.78
CA PRO A 187 -14.77 -5.60 -6.94
C PRO A 187 -14.94 -6.38 -5.64
N LEU A 188 -14.50 -5.83 -4.49
CA LEU A 188 -14.65 -6.48 -3.19
C LEU A 188 -16.06 -6.36 -2.61
N ASN A 189 -16.89 -5.45 -3.13
CA ASN A 189 -18.26 -5.18 -2.64
C ASN A 189 -18.37 -4.90 -1.14
N ALA A 190 -17.30 -4.36 -0.54
CA ALA A 190 -17.25 -4.04 0.87
C ALA A 190 -17.63 -2.58 1.14
N PRO A 191 -18.12 -2.26 2.34
CA PRO A 191 -18.37 -0.88 2.76
C PRO A 191 -17.10 -0.04 2.69
N ILE A 192 -17.16 1.15 2.06
CA ILE A 192 -16.05 2.10 1.99
C ILE A 192 -16.36 3.27 2.92
N VAL A 193 -15.54 3.43 3.94
CA VAL A 193 -15.61 4.55 4.90
C VAL A 193 -14.65 5.64 4.44
N VAL A 194 -15.18 6.78 4.05
CA VAL A 194 -14.40 7.95 3.64
C VAL A 194 -14.32 8.93 4.81
N THR A 195 -13.11 9.35 5.16
CA THR A 195 -12.83 10.30 6.24
C THR A 195 -11.65 11.21 5.87
N ASP A 196 -11.19 12.06 6.77
CA ASP A 196 -9.93 12.78 6.59
C ASP A 196 -8.71 11.88 6.84
N ILE A 197 -7.52 12.32 6.38
CA ILE A 197 -6.27 11.55 6.46
C ILE A 197 -5.92 11.22 7.92
N ASN A 198 -5.97 12.20 8.81
CA ASN A 198 -5.56 12.03 10.20
C ASN A 198 -6.47 11.03 10.94
N SER A 199 -7.78 11.09 10.67
CA SER A 199 -8.75 10.13 11.21
C SER A 199 -8.49 8.71 10.69
N ALA A 200 -8.17 8.54 9.40
CA ALA A 200 -7.85 7.22 8.84
C ALA A 200 -6.59 6.63 9.48
N GLU A 201 -5.54 7.40 9.67
CA GLU A 201 -4.32 6.99 10.37
C GLU A 201 -4.62 6.60 11.82
N LEU A 202 -5.42 7.40 12.54
CA LEU A 202 -5.79 7.12 13.93
C LEU A 202 -6.64 5.85 14.06
N ILE A 203 -7.55 5.58 13.14
CA ILE A 203 -8.41 4.39 13.13
C ILE A 203 -7.57 3.11 13.20
N LYS A 204 -6.44 3.04 12.48
CA LYS A 204 -5.54 1.87 12.53
C LYS A 204 -4.95 1.68 13.92
N HIS A 205 -4.44 2.73 14.53
CA HIS A 205 -3.86 2.67 15.89
C HIS A 205 -4.92 2.30 16.94
N ALA A 206 -6.10 2.92 16.86
CA ALA A 206 -7.20 2.61 17.76
C ALA A 206 -7.66 1.15 17.64
N ALA A 207 -7.78 0.62 16.42
CA ALA A 207 -8.15 -0.77 16.19
C ALA A 207 -7.12 -1.75 16.76
N ASN A 208 -5.83 -1.52 16.51
CA ASN A 208 -4.75 -2.36 17.02
C ASN A 208 -4.63 -2.30 18.54
N SER A 209 -4.74 -1.10 19.14
CA SER A 209 -4.69 -0.91 20.59
C SER A 209 -5.87 -1.59 21.29
N PHE A 210 -7.07 -1.48 20.71
CA PHE A 210 -8.26 -2.15 21.24
C PHE A 210 -8.14 -3.68 21.17
N LEU A 211 -7.60 -4.20 20.04
CA LEU A 211 -7.35 -5.64 19.90
C LEU A 211 -6.34 -6.13 20.95
N ALA A 212 -5.24 -5.42 21.14
CA ALA A 212 -4.22 -5.74 22.13
C ALA A 212 -4.82 -5.72 23.55
N LEU A 213 -5.65 -4.72 23.87
CA LEU A 213 -6.35 -4.63 25.15
C LEU A 213 -7.26 -5.85 25.36
N LYS A 214 -8.06 -6.23 24.36
CA LYS A 214 -8.94 -7.40 24.44
C LYS A 214 -8.16 -8.69 24.73
N ILE A 215 -7.06 -8.92 24.00
CA ILE A 215 -6.21 -10.11 24.16
C ILE A 215 -5.58 -10.14 25.57
N SER A 216 -5.13 -8.98 26.06
CA SER A 216 -4.49 -8.89 27.39
C SER A 216 -5.51 -8.99 28.55
N TYR A 217 -6.77 -8.67 28.32
CA TYR A 217 -7.82 -8.67 29.34
C TYR A 217 -8.45 -10.05 29.54
N ILE A 218 -8.53 -10.88 28.50
CA ILE A 218 -9.09 -12.24 28.51
C ILE A 218 -8.03 -13.24 29.00
#